data_da272f9a685916c049c411a3306c0442
#
_entry.id   da272f9a685916c049c411a3306c0442
#
_cell.length_a   1.000
_cell.length_b   1.000
_cell.length_c   1.000
_cell.angle_alpha   90.00
_cell.angle_beta   90.00
_cell.angle_gamma   90.00
#
_symmetry.space_group_name_H-M   'P 1'
#
loop_
_entity.id
_entity.type
_entity.pdbx_description
1 polymer ?
#
loop_
_entity_poly.entity_id
_entity_poly.type
_entity_poly.pdbx_seq_one_letter_code
_entity_poly.pdbx_strand_id
1 'polypeptide(L)'
;MGNKITIIIELYRMARKKTERKKKSFSEVIGIHYILNDKTNFITGILFMLFALYVTIAFISYFSTGAADMSIVENMRPGEVENTERAFQNTCGSIGAIISHFFISSCFGIPSFIIPVFIFICGLRMIGAYSVNIIKCFFICAVTMIWSSVAMAKFATPLFDGQLFNPGGNHGLFISQWLENVIGA
;
A
#
# COMPACT_ATOMS: atom_id res chain seq x y z
N MET A 1 -39.75 4.27 55.27
CA MET A 1 -39.84 4.40 53.79
C MET A 1 -38.51 4.81 53.14
N GLY A 2 -37.56 5.42 53.86
CA GLY A 2 -36.28 5.87 53.33
C GLY A 2 -35.30 4.79 52.85
N ASN A 3 -35.30 3.62 53.55
CA ASN A 3 -34.30 2.56 53.29
C ASN A 3 -34.46 1.82 51.92
N LYS A 4 -35.67 1.74 51.36
CA LYS A 4 -35.91 1.08 50.06
C LYS A 4 -35.47 1.95 48.90
N ILE A 5 -35.59 3.27 49.00
CA ILE A 5 -35.21 4.20 47.93
C ILE A 5 -33.67 4.29 47.82
N THR A 6 -32.97 4.27 48.97
CA THR A 6 -31.50 4.27 48.99
C THR A 6 -30.90 3.01 48.34
N ILE A 7 -31.50 1.82 48.61
CA ILE A 7 -31.08 0.56 48.03
C ILE A 7 -31.32 0.55 46.52
N ILE A 8 -32.43 1.09 46.03
CA ILE A 8 -32.73 1.18 44.59
C ILE A 8 -31.74 2.10 43.86
N ILE A 9 -31.37 3.22 44.49
CA ILE A 9 -30.39 4.16 43.93
C ILE A 9 -28.99 3.54 43.87
N GLU A 10 -28.59 2.78 44.90
CA GLU A 10 -27.32 2.06 44.89
C GLU A 10 -27.29 0.93 43.85
N LEU A 11 -28.36 0.17 43.72
CA LEU A 11 -28.50 -0.86 42.67
C LEU A 11 -28.44 -0.24 41.26
N TYR A 12 -29.08 0.90 41.07
CA TYR A 12 -29.02 1.65 39.80
C TYR A 12 -27.62 2.19 39.51
N ARG A 13 -26.91 2.70 40.54
CA ARG A 13 -25.49 3.12 40.43
C ARG A 13 -24.55 1.97 40.11
N MET A 14 -24.77 0.82 40.74
CA MET A 14 -23.97 -0.40 40.46
C MET A 14 -24.26 -0.98 39.08
N ALA A 15 -25.52 -0.98 38.65
CA ALA A 15 -25.89 -1.39 37.28
C ALA A 15 -25.29 -0.44 36.25
N ARG A 16 -25.30 0.86 36.47
CA ARG A 16 -24.67 1.84 35.57
C ARG A 16 -23.15 1.73 35.51
N LYS A 17 -22.47 1.42 36.62
CA LYS A 17 -21.02 1.09 36.64
C LYS A 17 -20.67 -0.19 35.90
N LYS A 18 -21.59 -1.17 35.86
CA LYS A 18 -21.37 -2.43 35.14
C LYS A 18 -21.55 -2.29 33.63
N THR A 19 -22.28 -1.26 33.16
CA THR A 19 -22.53 -1.03 31.72
C THR A 19 -21.41 -0.20 31.07
N GLU A 20 -20.57 0.47 31.85
CA GLU A 20 -19.33 1.10 31.37
C GLU A 20 -18.15 0.10 31.33
N ARG A 21 -18.34 -1.14 30.87
CA ARG A 21 -17.24 -1.88 30.29
C ARG A 21 -16.85 -1.14 29.03
N LYS A 22 -15.79 -0.29 29.12
CA LYS A 22 -15.11 0.28 27.96
C LYS A 22 -14.97 -0.84 26.93
N LYS A 23 -15.66 -0.71 25.79
CA LYS A 23 -15.38 -1.55 24.63
C LYS A 23 -13.90 -1.35 24.36
N LYS A 24 -13.10 -2.38 24.63
CA LYS A 24 -11.67 -2.36 24.28
C LYS A 24 -11.60 -1.98 22.80
N SER A 25 -10.89 -0.93 22.48
CA SER A 25 -10.65 -0.55 21.09
C SER A 25 -9.98 -1.72 20.38
N PHE A 26 -10.27 -1.92 19.11
CA PHE A 26 -9.66 -2.97 18.29
C PHE A 26 -8.12 -2.92 18.37
N SER A 27 -7.54 -1.72 18.54
CA SER A 27 -6.12 -1.48 18.79
C SER A 27 -5.62 -2.02 20.16
N GLU A 28 -6.48 -2.05 21.20
CA GLU A 28 -6.14 -2.63 22.51
C GLU A 28 -6.19 -4.16 22.47
N VAL A 29 -7.07 -4.75 21.64
CA VAL A 29 -7.22 -6.20 21.51
C VAL A 29 -6.02 -6.81 20.79
N ILE A 30 -5.42 -6.10 19.82
CA ILE A 30 -4.27 -6.58 19.02
C ILE A 30 -2.92 -6.31 19.73
N GLY A 31 -2.91 -5.65 20.89
CA GLY A 31 -1.65 -5.33 21.59
C GLY A 31 -0.80 -4.25 20.91
N ILE A 32 -1.31 -3.62 19.85
CA ILE A 32 -0.63 -2.56 19.10
C ILE A 32 -0.30 -1.36 19.99
N HIS A 33 -1.11 -1.12 21.03
CA HIS A 33 -0.88 -0.02 21.99
C HIS A 33 0.42 -0.19 22.80
N TYR A 34 0.96 -1.40 22.91
CA TYR A 34 2.19 -1.66 23.65
C TYR A 34 3.47 -1.41 22.81
N ILE A 35 3.33 -1.39 21.49
CA ILE A 35 4.44 -1.20 20.54
C ILE A 35 4.65 0.29 20.21
N LEU A 36 3.66 1.15 20.45
CA LEU A 36 3.64 2.54 20.04
C LEU A 36 4.16 3.49 21.14
N ASN A 37 5.40 3.28 21.56
CA ASN A 37 6.15 4.33 22.25
C ASN A 37 6.59 5.37 21.21
N ASP A 38 6.62 6.67 21.54
CA ASP A 38 7.01 7.75 20.62
C ASP A 38 8.32 7.49 19.91
N LYS A 39 9.28 6.87 20.60
CA LYS A 39 10.58 6.46 20.01
C LYS A 39 10.42 5.38 18.94
N THR A 40 9.56 4.39 19.16
CA THR A 40 9.32 3.31 18.20
C THR A 40 8.61 3.85 16.97
N ASN A 41 7.62 4.73 17.14
CA ASN A 41 6.94 5.39 16.03
C ASN A 41 7.91 6.19 15.17
N PHE A 42 8.81 6.93 15.81
CA PHE A 42 9.81 7.73 15.11
C PHE A 42 10.75 6.84 14.26
N ILE A 43 11.31 5.78 14.85
CA ILE A 43 12.20 4.84 14.15
C ILE A 43 11.45 4.15 12.99
N THR A 44 10.25 3.64 13.25
CA THR A 44 9.44 2.96 12.23
C THR A 44 9.06 3.94 11.11
N GLY A 45 8.73 5.18 11.44
CA GLY A 45 8.43 6.21 10.44
C GLY A 45 9.61 6.48 9.51
N ILE A 46 10.84 6.56 10.04
CA ILE A 46 12.06 6.69 9.22
C ILE A 46 12.24 5.47 8.33
N LEU A 47 12.04 4.25 8.85
CA LEU A 47 12.15 3.03 8.05
C LEU A 47 11.13 3.01 6.89
N PHE A 48 9.89 3.44 7.12
CA PHE A 48 8.89 3.58 6.06
C PHE A 48 9.32 4.58 4.98
N MET A 49 9.89 5.70 5.37
CA MET A 49 10.39 6.71 4.42
C MET A 49 11.56 6.17 3.59
N LEU A 50 12.52 5.49 4.22
CA LEU A 50 13.64 4.85 3.52
C LEU A 50 13.15 3.75 2.56
N PHE A 51 12.19 2.94 3.00
CA PHE A 51 11.58 1.91 2.15
C PHE A 51 10.82 2.51 0.97
N ALA A 52 10.09 3.61 1.18
CA ALA A 52 9.43 4.33 0.10
C ALA A 52 10.43 4.86 -0.94
N LEU A 53 11.55 5.42 -0.49
CA LEU A 53 12.63 5.86 -1.37
C LEU A 53 13.24 4.69 -2.15
N TYR A 54 13.52 3.56 -1.48
CA TYR A 54 14.02 2.35 -2.11
C TYR A 54 13.08 1.87 -3.24
N VAL A 55 11.77 1.76 -2.96
CA VAL A 55 10.77 1.36 -3.96
C VAL A 55 10.69 2.36 -5.12
N THR A 56 10.79 3.66 -4.82
CA THR A 56 10.79 4.70 -5.86
C THR A 56 11.99 4.54 -6.79
N ILE A 57 13.19 4.31 -6.26
CA ILE A 57 14.41 4.10 -7.05
C ILE A 57 14.27 2.82 -7.89
N ALA A 58 13.74 1.73 -7.32
CA ALA A 58 13.48 0.49 -8.05
C ALA A 58 12.52 0.71 -9.23
N PHE A 59 11.46 1.48 -9.03
CA PHE A 59 10.48 1.80 -10.08
C PHE A 59 11.07 2.69 -11.17
N ILE A 60 11.89 3.69 -10.82
CA ILE A 60 12.59 4.53 -11.80
C ILE A 60 13.57 3.68 -12.61
N SER A 61 14.34 2.81 -11.94
CA SER A 61 15.29 1.91 -12.61
C SER A 61 14.59 0.98 -13.60
N TYR A 62 13.37 0.53 -13.30
CA TYR A 62 12.60 -0.37 -14.14
C TYR A 62 12.39 0.16 -15.57
N PHE A 63 12.24 1.47 -15.77
CA PHE A 63 12.07 2.04 -17.11
C PHE A 63 13.27 1.83 -18.03
N SER A 64 14.47 1.67 -17.46
CA SER A 64 15.69 1.42 -18.24
C SER A 64 16.13 -0.06 -18.21
N THR A 65 15.81 -0.79 -17.16
CA THR A 65 16.32 -2.16 -16.93
C THR A 65 15.24 -3.24 -17.04
N GLY A 66 13.96 -2.86 -17.03
CA GLY A 66 12.83 -3.79 -16.99
C GLY A 66 12.83 -4.81 -18.12
N ALA A 67 13.27 -4.43 -19.30
CA ALA A 67 13.39 -5.33 -20.45
C ALA A 67 14.38 -6.48 -20.20
N ALA A 68 15.54 -6.16 -19.63
CA ALA A 68 16.57 -7.17 -19.34
C ALA A 68 16.18 -8.05 -18.16
N ASP A 69 15.55 -7.47 -17.13
CA ASP A 69 15.18 -8.17 -15.91
C ASP A 69 13.90 -9.01 -16.06
N MET A 70 13.00 -8.66 -17.00
CA MET A 70 11.71 -9.31 -17.20
C MET A 70 11.84 -10.82 -17.45
N SER A 71 12.72 -11.22 -18.36
CA SER A 71 12.93 -12.64 -18.66
C SER A 71 13.46 -13.42 -17.46
N ILE A 72 14.27 -12.77 -16.62
CA ILE A 72 14.83 -13.37 -15.41
C ILE A 72 13.72 -13.53 -14.36
N VAL A 73 12.90 -12.47 -14.15
CA VAL A 73 11.83 -12.47 -13.15
C VAL A 73 10.72 -13.47 -13.52
N GLU A 74 10.29 -13.52 -14.79
CA GLU A 74 9.22 -14.43 -15.24
C GLU A 74 9.61 -15.91 -15.18
N ASN A 75 10.89 -16.25 -15.36
CA ASN A 75 11.41 -17.61 -15.30
C ASN A 75 11.98 -17.99 -13.93
N MET A 76 11.77 -17.16 -12.90
CA MET A 76 12.31 -17.39 -11.57
C MET A 76 11.49 -18.45 -10.81
N ARG A 77 12.19 -19.43 -10.23
CA ARG A 77 11.57 -20.43 -9.35
C ARG A 77 11.53 -19.92 -7.91
N PRO A 78 10.58 -20.40 -7.09
CA PRO A 78 10.56 -20.09 -5.65
C PRO A 78 11.91 -20.47 -5.00
N GLY A 79 12.53 -19.51 -4.30
CA GLY A 79 13.83 -19.69 -3.63
C GLY A 79 15.04 -19.21 -4.45
N GLU A 80 14.88 -18.82 -5.72
CA GLU A 80 16.00 -18.33 -6.55
C GLU A 80 16.28 -16.81 -6.42
N VAL A 81 15.63 -16.13 -5.50
CA VAL A 81 15.80 -14.67 -5.28
C VAL A 81 17.24 -14.30 -4.92
N GLU A 82 17.97 -15.22 -4.27
CA GLU A 82 19.36 -15.03 -3.84
C GLU A 82 20.40 -15.59 -4.83
N ASN A 83 19.95 -16.07 -6.01
CA ASN A 83 20.89 -16.65 -6.97
C ASN A 83 21.77 -15.56 -7.59
N THR A 84 23.01 -15.49 -7.13
CA THR A 84 24.03 -14.54 -7.57
C THR A 84 24.50 -14.73 -9.01
N GLU A 85 24.17 -15.87 -9.64
CA GLU A 85 24.49 -16.14 -11.04
C GLU A 85 23.58 -15.35 -12.00
N ARG A 86 22.43 -14.85 -11.52
CA ARG A 86 21.52 -14.01 -12.28
C ARG A 86 21.83 -12.53 -12.06
N ALA A 87 22.41 -11.89 -13.02
CA ALA A 87 22.77 -10.48 -12.98
C ALA A 87 21.53 -9.62 -13.26
N PHE A 88 20.81 -9.19 -12.23
CA PHE A 88 19.78 -8.17 -12.35
C PHE A 88 20.38 -6.81 -12.65
N GLN A 89 19.78 -6.08 -13.56
CA GLN A 89 20.23 -4.74 -13.95
C GLN A 89 19.55 -3.63 -13.15
N ASN A 90 18.46 -3.95 -12.42
CA ASN A 90 17.79 -2.97 -11.56
C ASN A 90 18.74 -2.47 -10.48
N THR A 91 18.80 -1.14 -10.30
CA THR A 91 19.67 -0.47 -9.30
C THR A 91 19.45 -0.99 -7.87
N CYS A 92 18.25 -1.49 -7.58
CA CYS A 92 17.89 -2.08 -6.28
C CYS A 92 18.04 -3.62 -6.25
N GLY A 93 18.73 -4.21 -7.23
CA GLY A 93 19.01 -5.64 -7.32
C GLY A 93 17.76 -6.50 -7.59
N SER A 94 17.82 -7.79 -7.22
CA SER A 94 16.74 -8.77 -7.48
C SER A 94 15.41 -8.36 -6.85
N ILE A 95 15.42 -7.90 -5.60
CA ILE A 95 14.20 -7.47 -4.90
C ILE A 95 13.57 -6.26 -5.60
N GLY A 96 14.38 -5.28 -6.01
CA GLY A 96 13.92 -4.12 -6.77
C GLY A 96 13.33 -4.51 -8.12
N ALA A 97 13.98 -5.42 -8.85
CA ALA A 97 13.49 -5.94 -10.14
C ALA A 97 12.13 -6.65 -9.97
N ILE A 98 11.99 -7.53 -8.97
CA ILE A 98 10.75 -8.26 -8.71
C ILE A 98 9.62 -7.32 -8.33
N ILE A 99 9.86 -6.41 -7.38
CA ILE A 99 8.85 -5.46 -6.91
C ILE A 99 8.39 -4.54 -8.05
N SER A 100 9.33 -3.99 -8.81
CA SER A 100 8.99 -3.08 -9.90
C SER A 100 8.27 -3.82 -11.04
N HIS A 101 8.71 -5.00 -11.44
CA HIS A 101 8.03 -5.82 -12.45
C HIS A 101 6.59 -6.14 -12.00
N PHE A 102 6.41 -6.58 -10.75
CA PHE A 102 5.08 -6.91 -10.23
C PHE A 102 4.13 -5.72 -10.27
N PHE A 103 4.54 -4.56 -9.74
CA PHE A 103 3.63 -3.41 -9.65
C PHE A 103 3.47 -2.67 -10.98
N ILE A 104 4.52 -2.54 -11.77
CA ILE A 104 4.47 -1.78 -13.03
C ILE A 104 3.97 -2.64 -14.18
N SER A 105 4.52 -3.84 -14.40
CA SER A 105 4.09 -4.69 -15.51
C SER A 105 2.79 -5.43 -15.18
N SER A 106 2.78 -6.18 -14.07
CA SER A 106 1.69 -7.12 -13.77
C SER A 106 0.47 -6.46 -13.13
N CYS A 107 0.63 -5.30 -12.42
CA CYS A 107 -0.47 -4.65 -11.73
C CYS A 107 -0.92 -3.36 -12.45
N PHE A 108 -0.51 -2.21 -11.92
CA PHE A 108 -1.15 -0.92 -12.22
C PHE A 108 -0.37 -0.01 -13.18
N GLY A 109 0.81 -0.42 -13.64
CA GLY A 109 1.62 0.39 -14.53
C GLY A 109 2.28 1.60 -13.83
N ILE A 110 2.39 2.72 -14.55
CA ILE A 110 2.94 3.99 -14.02
C ILE A 110 2.20 4.47 -12.76
N PRO A 111 0.87 4.37 -12.63
CA PRO A 111 0.15 4.69 -11.40
C PRO A 111 0.63 3.97 -10.13
N SER A 112 1.41 2.88 -10.24
CA SER A 112 2.03 2.22 -9.09
C SER A 112 2.92 3.13 -8.25
N PHE A 113 3.41 4.25 -8.80
CA PHE A 113 4.16 5.27 -8.05
C PHE A 113 3.36 5.90 -6.90
N ILE A 114 2.03 5.77 -6.89
CA ILE A 114 1.19 6.17 -5.77
C ILE A 114 1.49 5.33 -4.52
N ILE A 115 1.96 4.08 -4.68
CA ILE A 115 2.28 3.18 -3.56
C ILE A 115 3.42 3.73 -2.70
N PRO A 116 4.62 4.01 -3.24
CA PRO A 116 5.70 4.58 -2.44
C PRO A 116 5.35 5.98 -1.89
N VAL A 117 4.57 6.80 -2.61
CA VAL A 117 4.07 8.08 -2.08
C VAL A 117 3.19 7.86 -0.85
N PHE A 118 2.27 6.89 -0.88
CA PHE A 118 1.44 6.56 0.28
C PHE A 118 2.28 6.04 1.46
N ILE A 119 3.25 5.16 1.22
CA ILE A 119 4.17 4.66 2.25
C ILE A 119 4.96 5.81 2.88
N PHE A 120 5.44 6.75 2.07
CA PHE A 120 6.15 7.93 2.54
C PHE A 120 5.27 8.82 3.45
N ILE A 121 4.01 9.05 3.06
CA ILE A 121 3.01 9.77 3.88
C ILE A 121 2.76 9.05 5.21
N CYS A 122 2.69 7.72 5.21
CA CYS A 122 2.59 6.93 6.43
C CYS A 122 3.81 7.15 7.34
N GLY A 123 5.03 7.17 6.79
CA GLY A 123 6.25 7.48 7.51
C GLY A 123 6.22 8.88 8.14
N LEU A 124 5.84 9.91 7.38
CA LEU A 124 5.69 11.29 7.87
C LEU A 124 4.66 11.40 9.00
N ARG A 125 3.57 10.65 8.90
CA ARG A 125 2.53 10.61 9.95
C ARG A 125 3.07 9.98 11.23
N MET A 126 3.87 8.90 11.11
CA MET A 126 4.43 8.20 12.27
C MET A 126 5.46 9.03 13.02
N ILE A 127 6.28 9.82 12.33
CA ILE A 127 7.23 10.73 12.99
C ILE A 127 6.57 12.02 13.51
N GLY A 128 5.26 12.19 13.29
CA GLY A 128 4.52 13.37 13.75
C GLY A 128 4.72 14.64 12.90
N ALA A 129 5.42 14.54 11.75
CA ALA A 129 5.69 15.69 10.89
C ALA A 129 4.45 16.14 10.10
N TYR A 130 3.50 15.22 9.85
CA TYR A 130 2.30 15.52 9.09
C TYR A 130 1.06 14.82 9.66
N SER A 131 -0.03 15.56 9.83
CA SER A 131 -1.26 15.07 10.46
C SER A 131 -2.33 14.78 9.41
N VAL A 132 -2.41 13.51 8.98
CA VAL A 132 -3.42 13.03 8.02
C VAL A 132 -4.21 11.86 8.58
N ASN A 133 -5.43 11.69 8.09
CA ASN A 133 -6.19 10.48 8.33
C ASN A 133 -5.71 9.40 7.34
N ILE A 134 -4.89 8.44 7.82
CA ILE A 134 -4.30 7.37 7.01
C ILE A 134 -5.36 6.58 6.23
N ILE A 135 -6.52 6.30 6.85
CA ILE A 135 -7.59 5.53 6.22
C ILE A 135 -8.17 6.29 5.02
N LYS A 136 -8.44 7.58 5.18
CA LYS A 136 -8.91 8.42 4.06
C LYS A 136 -7.85 8.51 2.97
N CYS A 137 -6.59 8.72 3.35
CA CYS A 137 -5.47 8.78 2.42
C CYS A 137 -5.33 7.48 1.63
N PHE A 138 -5.42 6.32 2.30
CA PHE A 138 -5.39 5.00 1.65
C PHE A 138 -6.48 4.86 0.58
N PHE A 139 -7.74 5.16 0.92
CA PHE A 139 -8.83 5.05 -0.05
C PHE A 139 -8.68 6.01 -1.24
N ILE A 140 -8.23 7.25 -0.99
CA ILE A 140 -7.97 8.21 -2.06
C ILE A 140 -6.86 7.69 -2.98
N CYS A 141 -5.73 7.25 -2.43
CA CYS A 141 -4.62 6.68 -3.20
C CYS A 141 -5.04 5.44 -3.99
N ALA A 142 -5.79 4.51 -3.36
CA ALA A 142 -6.25 3.28 -4.00
C ALA A 142 -7.21 3.58 -5.17
N VAL A 143 -8.22 4.42 -4.96
CA VAL A 143 -9.18 4.79 -6.02
C VAL A 143 -8.47 5.53 -7.15
N THR A 144 -7.59 6.49 -6.82
CA THR A 144 -6.83 7.24 -7.83
C THR A 144 -5.92 6.31 -8.62
N MET A 145 -5.23 5.36 -7.98
CA MET A 145 -4.35 4.40 -8.63
C MET A 145 -5.11 3.49 -9.60
N ILE A 146 -6.23 2.91 -9.16
CA ILE A 146 -7.07 2.04 -9.98
C ILE A 146 -7.62 2.82 -11.18
N TRP A 147 -8.20 4.00 -10.94
CA TRP A 147 -8.77 4.82 -12.00
C TRP A 147 -7.72 5.29 -13.00
N SER A 148 -6.57 5.78 -12.53
CA SER A 148 -5.49 6.24 -13.41
C SER A 148 -4.84 5.09 -14.18
N SER A 149 -4.78 3.86 -13.62
CA SER A 149 -4.33 2.66 -14.32
C SER A 149 -5.21 2.38 -15.57
N VAL A 150 -6.53 2.41 -15.41
CA VAL A 150 -7.47 2.20 -16.53
C VAL A 150 -7.36 3.33 -17.55
N ALA A 151 -7.33 4.59 -17.09
CA ALA A 151 -7.19 5.74 -17.96
C ALA A 151 -5.87 5.71 -18.76
N MET A 152 -4.75 5.36 -18.13
CA MET A 152 -3.45 5.25 -18.83
C MET A 152 -3.45 4.09 -19.82
N ALA A 153 -4.05 2.95 -19.50
CA ALA A 153 -4.17 1.85 -20.44
C ALA A 153 -4.97 2.25 -21.69
N LYS A 154 -6.02 3.04 -21.53
CA LYS A 154 -6.87 3.46 -22.67
C LYS A 154 -6.22 4.57 -23.49
N PHE A 155 -5.70 5.62 -22.84
CA PHE A 155 -5.32 6.86 -23.53
C PHE A 155 -3.82 7.00 -23.75
N ALA A 156 -2.98 6.39 -22.91
CA ALA A 156 -1.54 6.56 -22.99
C ALA A 156 -0.84 5.43 -23.78
N THR A 157 -1.48 4.28 -24.01
CA THR A 157 -0.89 3.17 -24.77
C THR A 157 -0.28 3.60 -26.11
N PRO A 158 -0.92 4.43 -26.94
CA PRO A 158 -0.33 4.85 -28.21
C PRO A 158 0.95 5.68 -28.08
N LEU A 159 1.18 6.32 -26.92
CA LEU A 159 2.39 7.10 -26.64
C LEU A 159 3.56 6.21 -26.22
N PHE A 160 3.28 4.98 -25.84
CA PHE A 160 4.27 3.99 -25.35
C PHE A 160 4.41 2.80 -26.30
N ASP A 161 4.05 2.96 -27.59
CA ASP A 161 4.26 1.94 -28.61
C ASP A 161 5.72 1.53 -28.69
N GLY A 162 5.99 0.22 -28.59
CA GLY A 162 7.34 -0.34 -28.56
C GLY A 162 7.93 -0.53 -27.15
N GLN A 163 7.25 -0.12 -26.09
CA GLN A 163 7.62 -0.45 -24.72
C GLN A 163 7.15 -1.86 -24.36
N LEU A 164 7.92 -2.53 -23.49
CA LEU A 164 7.64 -3.91 -23.05
C LEU A 164 6.52 -4.02 -22.03
N PHE A 165 5.99 -2.91 -21.56
CA PHE A 165 4.91 -2.87 -20.58
C PHE A 165 3.83 -1.88 -20.98
N ASN A 166 2.58 -2.17 -20.63
CA ASN A 166 1.48 -1.23 -20.80
C ASN A 166 1.56 -0.13 -19.72
N PRO A 167 1.41 1.17 -20.05
CA PRO A 167 1.47 2.26 -19.07
C PRO A 167 0.43 2.16 -17.95
N GLY A 168 -0.71 1.48 -18.18
CA GLY A 168 -1.71 1.15 -17.16
C GLY A 168 -1.47 -0.20 -16.47
N GLY A 169 -0.44 -0.96 -16.87
CA GLY A 169 -0.21 -2.33 -16.41
C GLY A 169 -1.29 -3.31 -16.90
N ASN A 170 -1.15 -4.57 -16.52
CA ASN A 170 -2.12 -5.61 -16.94
C ASN A 170 -3.52 -5.36 -16.37
N HIS A 171 -3.63 -4.83 -15.15
CA HIS A 171 -4.92 -4.49 -14.55
C HIS A 171 -5.66 -3.41 -15.37
N GLY A 172 -4.98 -2.32 -15.71
CA GLY A 172 -5.56 -1.25 -16.51
C GLY A 172 -5.95 -1.72 -17.88
N LEU A 173 -5.12 -2.51 -18.55
CA LEU A 173 -5.38 -3.08 -19.86
C LEU A 173 -6.62 -3.99 -19.85
N PHE A 174 -6.69 -4.92 -18.88
CA PHE A 174 -7.82 -5.84 -18.75
C PHE A 174 -9.14 -5.10 -18.53
N ILE A 175 -9.17 -4.15 -17.60
CA ILE A 175 -10.40 -3.37 -17.31
C ILE A 175 -10.78 -2.48 -18.49
N SER A 176 -9.82 -1.85 -19.16
CA SER A 176 -10.07 -1.02 -20.34
C SER A 176 -10.70 -1.84 -21.46
N GLN A 177 -10.15 -3.01 -21.78
CA GLN A 177 -10.70 -3.91 -22.80
C GLN A 177 -12.09 -4.45 -22.42
N TRP A 178 -12.27 -4.79 -21.14
CA TRP A 178 -13.58 -5.22 -20.64
C TRP A 178 -14.63 -4.12 -20.80
N LEU A 179 -14.29 -2.87 -20.46
CA LEU A 179 -15.18 -1.73 -20.63
C LEU A 179 -15.53 -1.50 -22.12
N GLU A 180 -14.55 -1.60 -23.02
CA GLU A 180 -14.79 -1.50 -24.47
C GLU A 180 -15.77 -2.56 -24.95
N ASN A 181 -15.61 -3.80 -24.51
CA ASN A 181 -16.50 -4.89 -24.89
C ASN A 181 -17.92 -4.73 -24.34
N VAL A 182 -18.09 -4.11 -23.16
CA VAL A 182 -19.40 -3.96 -22.50
C VAL A 182 -20.13 -2.69 -22.98
N ILE A 183 -19.40 -1.59 -23.16
CA ILE A 183 -19.98 -0.28 -23.49
C ILE A 183 -20.02 -0.04 -25.02
N GLY A 184 -19.17 -0.74 -25.78
CA GLY A 184 -19.15 -0.64 -27.22
C GLY A 184 -18.56 0.68 -27.74
N ALA A 185 -17.41 1.09 -27.21
CA ALA A 185 -16.72 2.32 -27.60
C ALA A 185 -15.63 2.06 -28.64
#